data_5b64b7dab67f8435159c88de88cd632b
#
_entry.id   5b64b7dab67f8435159c88de88cd632b
#
_cell.length_a   1.000
_cell.length_b   1.000
_cell.length_c   1.000
_cell.angle_alpha   90.00
_cell.angle_beta   90.00
_cell.angle_gamma   90.00
#
_symmetry.space_group_name_H-M   'P 1'
#
loop_
_entity.id
_entity.type
_entity.pdbx_description
1 polymer ?
#
loop_
_entity_poly.entity_id
_entity_poly.type
_entity_poly.pdbx_seq_one_letter_code
_entity_poly.pdbx_strand_id
1 'polypeptide(L)'
;MRRKINRMLSFGLALIMMFSIAGCGSNAQPQAEIDPDTPVSEVQFPLKETAELSFITSAPATSTQDPNERIIFQRLEEQTNVHIKWTCFVSDQFSDKKNLALAQFGNLPDGLFNAGMSDYDLLRYAKQGIIIPLENLIDKYMPNLQAVFEKYPEYRTMCTAPDGHIYSFPWIEQLGAGKEAIQAIGDIAYINKKWLDYLGLEIPTTCLLYTSPS
;
A
#
# COMPACT_ATOMS: atom_id res chain seq x y z
N MET A 1 -19.31 -63.18 20.10
CA MET A 1 -20.14 -61.97 19.74
C MET A 1 -19.40 -60.65 19.80
N ARG A 2 -18.49 -60.40 20.73
CA ARG A 2 -17.72 -59.11 20.85
C ARG A 2 -16.77 -58.77 19.68
N ARG A 3 -16.22 -59.73 18.97
CA ARG A 3 -15.27 -59.48 17.85
C ARG A 3 -15.93 -58.98 16.55
N LYS A 4 -17.22 -59.17 16.33
CA LYS A 4 -17.93 -58.72 15.14
C LYS A 4 -18.44 -57.25 15.28
N ILE A 5 -18.71 -56.81 16.51
CA ILE A 5 -19.16 -55.45 16.79
C ILE A 5 -18.04 -54.44 16.61
N ASN A 6 -16.80 -54.78 17.01
CA ASN A 6 -15.64 -53.89 16.85
C ASN A 6 -15.22 -53.69 15.38
N ARG A 7 -15.50 -54.68 14.50
CA ARG A 7 -15.20 -54.53 13.05
C ARG A 7 -16.24 -53.65 12.33
N MET A 8 -17.50 -53.65 12.78
CA MET A 8 -18.50 -52.75 12.23
C MET A 8 -18.33 -51.28 12.68
N LEU A 9 -17.86 -51.07 13.93
CA LEU A 9 -17.55 -49.71 14.40
C LEU A 9 -16.33 -49.11 13.68
N SER A 10 -15.30 -49.94 13.36
CA SER A 10 -14.12 -49.44 12.65
C SER A 10 -14.42 -49.07 11.19
N PHE A 11 -15.36 -49.73 10.53
CA PHE A 11 -15.78 -49.40 9.18
C PHE A 11 -16.68 -48.13 9.13
N GLY A 12 -17.50 -47.89 10.14
CA GLY A 12 -18.32 -46.71 10.28
C GLY A 12 -17.49 -45.44 10.52
N LEU A 13 -16.42 -45.55 11.32
CA LEU A 13 -15.53 -44.39 11.59
C LEU A 13 -14.64 -44.05 10.39
N ALA A 14 -14.21 -45.02 9.59
CA ALA A 14 -13.45 -44.81 8.36
C ALA A 14 -14.29 -44.17 7.26
N LEU A 15 -15.59 -44.45 7.20
CA LEU A 15 -16.50 -43.86 6.19
C LEU A 15 -16.85 -42.40 6.51
N ILE A 16 -16.87 -42.03 7.79
CA ILE A 16 -17.14 -40.62 8.22
C ILE A 16 -15.93 -39.73 7.95
N MET A 17 -14.70 -40.24 7.96
CA MET A 17 -13.50 -39.47 7.63
C MET A 17 -13.29 -39.25 6.13
N MET A 18 -13.94 -40.01 5.25
CA MET A 18 -13.83 -39.79 3.79
C MET A 18 -14.82 -38.78 3.25
N PHE A 19 -15.80 -38.31 4.03
CA PHE A 19 -16.75 -37.29 3.59
C PHE A 19 -16.38 -35.87 4.02
N SER A 20 -15.27 -35.68 4.77
CA SER A 20 -14.83 -34.36 5.26
C SER A 20 -13.84 -33.63 4.35
N ILE A 21 -13.53 -34.16 3.16
CA ILE A 21 -12.55 -33.54 2.23
C ILE A 21 -13.22 -32.83 1.02
N ALA A 22 -14.55 -32.74 1.02
CA ALA A 22 -15.28 -32.05 -0.06
C ALA A 22 -15.88 -30.73 0.42
N GLY A 23 -15.08 -29.89 1.07
CA GLY A 23 -15.55 -28.62 1.63
C GLY A 23 -14.50 -27.51 1.68
N CYS A 24 -13.44 -27.55 0.87
CA CYS A 24 -12.68 -26.37 0.51
C CYS A 24 -13.21 -25.83 -0.82
N GLY A 25 -14.42 -25.26 -0.77
CA GLY A 25 -14.83 -24.28 -1.73
C GLY A 25 -13.93 -23.06 -1.49
N SER A 26 -12.97 -22.84 -2.37
CA SER A 26 -12.36 -21.54 -2.52
C SER A 26 -13.48 -20.57 -2.84
N ASN A 27 -13.92 -19.81 -1.84
CA ASN A 27 -14.56 -18.53 -2.09
C ASN A 27 -13.48 -17.61 -2.65
N ALA A 28 -13.09 -17.82 -3.91
CA ALA A 28 -12.57 -16.77 -4.71
C ALA A 28 -13.72 -15.75 -4.79
N GLN A 29 -13.60 -14.63 -4.07
CA GLN A 29 -14.39 -13.46 -4.40
C GLN A 29 -14.26 -13.27 -5.92
N PRO A 30 -15.37 -13.00 -6.63
CA PRO A 30 -15.25 -12.59 -8.02
C PRO A 30 -14.37 -11.35 -8.00
N GLN A 31 -13.11 -11.49 -8.40
CA GLN A 31 -12.35 -10.35 -8.90
C GLN A 31 -13.25 -9.79 -9.99
N ALA A 32 -13.66 -8.54 -9.84
CA ALA A 32 -14.32 -7.83 -10.92
C ALA A 32 -13.42 -8.07 -12.14
N GLU A 33 -13.92 -8.84 -13.11
CA GLU A 33 -13.28 -8.99 -14.40
C GLU A 33 -13.25 -7.58 -14.98
N ILE A 34 -12.15 -6.89 -14.75
CA ILE A 34 -11.82 -5.70 -15.53
C ILE A 34 -11.71 -6.27 -16.93
N ASP A 35 -12.65 -5.90 -17.81
CA ASP A 35 -12.54 -6.25 -19.22
C ASP A 35 -11.14 -5.79 -19.67
N PRO A 36 -10.21 -6.73 -19.89
CA PRO A 36 -8.83 -6.35 -20.17
C PRO A 36 -8.69 -5.60 -21.50
N ASP A 37 -9.76 -5.47 -22.26
CA ASP A 37 -9.75 -4.84 -23.57
C ASP A 37 -10.35 -3.42 -23.58
N THR A 38 -10.88 -2.92 -22.45
CA THR A 38 -11.32 -1.51 -22.39
C THR A 38 -10.11 -0.58 -22.37
N PRO A 39 -9.89 0.24 -23.42
CA PRO A 39 -8.79 1.21 -23.43
C PRO A 39 -8.97 2.23 -22.32
N VAL A 40 -7.90 2.58 -21.60
CA VAL A 40 -7.93 3.63 -20.57
C VAL A 40 -8.41 4.96 -21.12
N SER A 41 -8.19 5.23 -22.41
CA SER A 41 -8.68 6.41 -23.11
C SER A 41 -10.21 6.51 -23.17
N GLU A 42 -10.93 5.40 -22.93
CA GLU A 42 -12.40 5.38 -22.92
C GLU A 42 -12.99 5.55 -21.52
N VAL A 43 -12.18 5.43 -20.47
CA VAL A 43 -12.63 5.68 -19.09
C VAL A 43 -12.77 7.18 -18.88
N GLN A 44 -14.01 7.63 -18.71
CA GLN A 44 -14.30 9.02 -18.40
C GLN A 44 -14.50 9.21 -16.90
N PHE A 45 -13.79 10.18 -16.32
CA PHE A 45 -13.97 10.60 -14.94
C PHE A 45 -14.78 11.90 -14.86
N PRO A 46 -15.60 12.07 -13.80
CA PRO A 46 -15.92 11.07 -12.78
C PRO A 46 -16.70 9.89 -13.34
N LEU A 47 -16.54 8.71 -12.74
CA LEU A 47 -17.31 7.52 -13.10
C LEU A 47 -18.80 7.77 -12.94
N LYS A 48 -19.63 7.11 -13.76
CA LYS A 48 -21.11 7.26 -13.69
C LYS A 48 -21.70 6.68 -12.41
N GLU A 49 -21.12 5.56 -11.95
CA GLU A 49 -21.47 4.90 -10.70
C GLU A 49 -20.26 4.98 -9.77
N THR A 50 -20.53 5.15 -8.47
CA THR A 50 -19.46 5.21 -7.46
C THR A 50 -18.79 3.85 -7.35
N ALA A 51 -17.48 3.80 -7.59
CA ALA A 51 -16.66 2.64 -7.31
C ALA A 51 -16.14 2.72 -5.87
N GLU A 52 -16.12 1.58 -5.18
CA GLU A 52 -15.58 1.49 -3.83
C GLU A 52 -14.30 0.63 -3.84
N LEU A 53 -13.25 1.11 -3.19
CA LEU A 53 -12.01 0.39 -2.97
C LEU A 53 -11.67 0.38 -1.49
N SER A 54 -11.07 -0.68 -1.01
CA SER A 54 -10.61 -0.84 0.37
C SER A 54 -9.10 -0.76 0.46
N PHE A 55 -8.59 0.11 1.35
CA PHE A 55 -7.16 0.30 1.54
C PHE A 55 -6.76 0.22 3.02
N ILE A 56 -5.57 -0.32 3.26
CA ILE A 56 -4.92 -0.28 4.57
C ILE A 56 -3.81 0.78 4.52
N THR A 57 -3.75 1.62 5.56
CA THR A 57 -2.71 2.64 5.74
C THR A 57 -2.39 2.85 7.22
N SER A 58 -1.47 3.78 7.49
CA SER A 58 -1.18 4.23 8.86
C SER A 58 -1.11 5.73 8.96
N ALA A 59 -1.39 6.22 10.18
CA ALA A 59 -1.19 7.60 10.55
C ALA A 59 -0.66 7.71 11.98
N PRO A 60 0.12 8.77 12.33
CA PRO A 60 0.46 9.06 13.71
C PRO A 60 -0.79 9.21 14.58
N ALA A 61 -0.72 8.82 15.86
CA ALA A 61 -1.85 8.95 16.79
C ALA A 61 -2.34 10.40 16.95
N THR A 62 -1.49 11.37 16.65
CA THR A 62 -1.80 12.81 16.70
C THR A 62 -2.49 13.35 15.44
N SER A 63 -2.64 12.52 14.40
CA SER A 63 -3.29 12.87 13.14
C SER A 63 -4.68 12.25 13.05
N THR A 64 -5.50 12.74 12.11
CA THR A 64 -6.76 12.07 11.77
C THR A 64 -6.50 10.62 11.37
N GLN A 65 -7.35 9.72 11.84
CA GLN A 65 -7.31 8.30 11.51
C GLN A 65 -8.20 7.95 10.31
N ASP A 66 -8.97 8.91 9.79
CA ASP A 66 -9.68 8.79 8.52
C ASP A 66 -9.04 9.68 7.46
N PRO A 67 -8.32 9.10 6.47
CA PRO A 67 -7.75 9.88 5.37
C PRO A 67 -8.79 10.67 4.56
N ASN A 68 -10.06 10.25 4.53
CA ASN A 68 -11.12 10.98 3.81
C ASN A 68 -11.41 12.37 4.41
N GLU A 69 -10.98 12.65 5.64
CA GLU A 69 -11.03 14.00 6.19
C GLU A 69 -10.02 14.96 5.55
N ARG A 70 -9.05 14.43 4.77
CA ARG A 70 -8.04 15.25 4.10
C ARG A 70 -8.54 15.73 2.75
N ILE A 71 -8.36 17.01 2.49
CA ILE A 71 -8.82 17.68 1.28
C ILE A 71 -8.36 17.01 -0.02
N ILE A 72 -7.19 16.36 -0.02
CA ILE A 72 -6.68 15.67 -1.21
C ILE A 72 -7.54 14.47 -1.59
N PHE A 73 -7.97 13.65 -0.62
CA PHE A 73 -8.81 12.50 -0.89
C PHE A 73 -10.25 12.90 -1.22
N GLN A 74 -10.77 13.98 -0.60
CA GLN A 74 -12.07 14.54 -0.97
C GLN A 74 -12.07 15.01 -2.44
N ARG A 75 -11.04 15.73 -2.88
CA ARG A 75 -10.89 16.16 -4.28
C ARG A 75 -10.72 14.99 -5.24
N LEU A 76 -9.99 13.95 -4.84
CA LEU A 76 -9.85 12.73 -5.66
C LEU A 76 -11.20 12.03 -5.83
N GLU A 77 -11.98 11.89 -4.77
CA GLU A 77 -13.32 11.31 -4.83
C GLU A 77 -14.24 12.15 -5.73
N GLU A 78 -14.27 13.48 -5.57
CA GLU A 78 -15.03 14.39 -6.44
C GLU A 78 -14.64 14.26 -7.92
N GLN A 79 -13.36 14.14 -8.22
CA GLN A 79 -12.85 14.05 -9.59
C GLN A 79 -13.05 12.69 -10.24
N THR A 80 -13.05 11.62 -9.45
CA THR A 80 -13.04 10.25 -9.97
C THR A 80 -14.35 9.51 -9.75
N ASN A 81 -15.13 9.90 -8.76
CA ASN A 81 -16.26 9.14 -8.20
C ASN A 81 -15.82 7.74 -7.70
N VAL A 82 -14.61 7.68 -7.12
CA VAL A 82 -14.08 6.49 -6.45
C VAL A 82 -13.97 6.77 -4.96
N HIS A 83 -14.75 6.05 -4.16
CA HIS A 83 -14.71 6.12 -2.70
C HIS A 83 -13.72 5.11 -2.13
N ILE A 84 -12.84 5.54 -1.22
CA ILE A 84 -11.88 4.65 -0.57
C ILE A 84 -12.31 4.38 0.87
N LYS A 85 -12.54 3.11 1.18
CA LYS A 85 -12.76 2.62 2.54
C LYS A 85 -11.42 2.36 3.22
N TRP A 86 -11.02 3.26 4.11
CA TRP A 86 -9.76 3.16 4.79
C TRP A 86 -9.83 2.30 6.05
N THR A 87 -8.86 1.39 6.19
CA THR A 87 -8.48 0.79 7.46
C THR A 87 -7.16 1.44 7.89
N CYS A 88 -7.24 2.47 8.72
CA CYS A 88 -6.08 3.22 9.20
C CYS A 88 -5.66 2.72 10.58
N PHE A 89 -4.40 2.32 10.70
CA PHE A 89 -3.80 1.92 11.97
C PHE A 89 -2.88 3.01 12.49
N VAL A 90 -2.73 3.10 13.82
CA VAL A 90 -1.71 3.96 14.42
C VAL A 90 -0.32 3.46 14.01
N SER A 91 0.57 4.39 13.62
CA SER A 91 1.87 4.07 13.03
C SER A 91 2.71 3.10 13.86
N ASP A 92 2.71 3.23 15.18
CA ASP A 92 3.48 2.37 16.10
C ASP A 92 3.01 0.90 16.09
N GLN A 93 1.77 0.64 15.69
CA GLN A 93 1.18 -0.70 15.62
C GLN A 93 1.06 -1.22 14.19
N PHE A 94 1.43 -0.40 13.20
CA PHE A 94 1.11 -0.67 11.80
C PHE A 94 1.73 -1.97 11.29
N SER A 95 2.98 -2.24 11.61
CA SER A 95 3.67 -3.44 11.13
C SER A 95 2.93 -4.72 11.52
N ASP A 96 2.56 -4.84 12.79
CA ASP A 96 1.88 -6.05 13.31
C ASP A 96 0.45 -6.16 12.75
N LYS A 97 -0.29 -5.04 12.72
CA LYS A 97 -1.65 -4.99 12.22
C LYS A 97 -1.73 -5.28 10.71
N LYS A 98 -0.80 -4.73 9.92
CA LYS A 98 -0.65 -5.02 8.50
C LYS A 98 -0.40 -6.51 8.27
N ASN A 99 0.59 -7.09 8.96
CA ASN A 99 0.91 -8.51 8.82
C ASN A 99 -0.27 -9.41 9.19
N LEU A 100 -1.01 -9.07 10.25
CA LEU A 100 -2.20 -9.80 10.65
C LEU A 100 -3.32 -9.70 9.58
N ALA A 101 -3.55 -8.52 9.03
CA ALA A 101 -4.54 -8.31 7.97
C ALA A 101 -4.18 -9.10 6.70
N LEU A 102 -2.91 -9.08 6.29
CA LEU A 102 -2.43 -9.82 5.11
C LEU A 102 -2.42 -11.35 5.32
N ALA A 103 -2.43 -11.83 6.56
CA ALA A 103 -2.58 -13.25 6.86
C ALA A 103 -4.02 -13.78 6.68
N GLN A 104 -5.01 -12.89 6.51
CA GLN A 104 -6.41 -13.26 6.33
C GLN A 104 -6.75 -13.43 4.84
N PHE A 105 -6.31 -14.52 4.23
CA PHE A 105 -6.43 -14.80 2.78
C PHE A 105 -7.85 -14.67 2.18
N GLY A 106 -8.90 -14.66 2.98
CA GLY A 106 -10.29 -14.55 2.52
C GLY A 106 -10.87 -13.13 2.57
N ASN A 107 -10.12 -12.15 3.06
CA ASN A 107 -10.58 -10.78 3.23
C ASN A 107 -9.42 -9.78 3.10
N LEU A 108 -8.72 -9.85 1.96
CA LEU A 108 -7.64 -8.92 1.65
C LEU A 108 -8.23 -7.58 1.20
N PRO A 109 -7.57 -6.45 1.51
CA PRO A 109 -7.92 -5.16 0.94
C PRO A 109 -7.55 -5.10 -0.54
N ASP A 110 -8.15 -4.17 -1.28
CA ASP A 110 -7.78 -3.91 -2.68
C ASP A 110 -6.38 -3.32 -2.79
N GLY A 111 -5.90 -2.63 -1.77
CA GLY A 111 -4.55 -2.09 -1.77
C GLY A 111 -4.00 -1.72 -0.40
N LEU A 112 -2.70 -1.45 -0.42
CA LEU A 112 -1.94 -0.90 0.71
C LEU A 112 -1.41 0.48 0.30
N PHE A 113 -1.62 1.46 1.14
CA PHE A 113 -1.15 2.82 0.89
C PHE A 113 -0.08 3.20 1.92
N ASN A 114 1.08 3.63 1.42
CA ASN A 114 2.23 4.02 2.24
C ASN A 114 2.62 2.94 3.28
N ALA A 115 2.69 1.70 2.83
CA ALA A 115 2.82 0.55 3.73
C ALA A 115 4.27 0.27 4.18
N GLY A 116 5.27 0.94 3.61
CA GLY A 116 6.68 0.80 3.99
C GLY A 116 7.16 -0.66 3.93
N MET A 117 6.82 -1.38 2.85
CA MET A 117 7.20 -2.77 2.69
C MET A 117 8.64 -2.88 2.18
N SER A 118 9.41 -3.78 2.79
CA SER A 118 10.73 -4.15 2.29
C SER A 118 10.64 -5.03 1.04
N ASP A 119 11.70 -5.09 0.23
CA ASP A 119 11.78 -6.00 -0.91
C ASP A 119 11.55 -7.46 -0.49
N TYR A 120 12.04 -7.84 0.67
CA TYR A 120 11.81 -9.17 1.23
C TYR A 120 10.31 -9.42 1.47
N ASP A 121 9.58 -8.46 2.05
CA ASP A 121 8.14 -8.60 2.28
C ASP A 121 7.38 -8.63 0.97
N LEU A 122 7.73 -7.78 0.00
CA LEU A 122 7.14 -7.78 -1.34
C LEU A 122 7.27 -9.15 -1.99
N LEU A 123 8.48 -9.71 -2.06
CA LEU A 123 8.73 -11.02 -2.64
C LEU A 123 8.02 -12.14 -1.88
N ARG A 124 7.97 -12.06 -0.54
CA ARG A 124 7.29 -13.05 0.30
C ARG A 124 5.79 -13.06 0.03
N TYR A 125 5.15 -11.91 0.00
CA TYR A 125 3.71 -11.80 -0.24
C TYR A 125 3.34 -12.07 -1.69
N ALA A 126 4.21 -11.73 -2.65
CA ALA A 126 4.05 -12.09 -4.06
C ALA A 126 4.03 -13.60 -4.26
N LYS A 127 4.98 -14.33 -3.65
CA LYS A 127 5.03 -15.80 -3.70
C LYS A 127 3.80 -16.47 -3.09
N GLN A 128 3.11 -15.80 -2.18
CA GLN A 128 1.87 -16.26 -1.55
C GLN A 128 0.61 -15.85 -2.35
N GLY A 129 0.77 -15.08 -3.43
CA GLY A 129 -0.35 -14.55 -4.21
C GLY A 129 -1.17 -13.47 -3.49
N ILE A 130 -0.61 -12.85 -2.45
CA ILE A 130 -1.26 -11.78 -1.66
C ILE A 130 -1.14 -10.45 -2.39
N ILE A 131 0.01 -10.20 -3.03
CA ILE A 131 0.22 -9.06 -3.93
C ILE A 131 0.51 -9.57 -5.33
N ILE A 132 0.18 -8.77 -6.33
CA ILE A 132 0.28 -9.13 -7.74
C ILE A 132 1.35 -8.28 -8.45
N PRO A 133 1.96 -8.79 -9.52
CA PRO A 133 2.79 -8.01 -10.42
C PRO A 133 1.99 -6.90 -11.09
N LEU A 134 2.56 -5.70 -11.16
CA LEU A 134 1.88 -4.50 -11.64
C LEU A 134 2.37 -4.01 -13.00
N GLU A 135 3.49 -4.53 -13.53
CA GLU A 135 4.10 -4.01 -14.76
C GLU A 135 3.13 -3.98 -15.94
N ASN A 136 2.35 -5.05 -16.15
CA ASN A 136 1.37 -5.10 -17.24
C ASN A 136 0.22 -4.10 -17.05
N LEU A 137 -0.20 -3.87 -15.79
CA LEU A 137 -1.22 -2.89 -15.46
C LEU A 137 -0.69 -1.46 -15.63
N ILE A 138 0.56 -1.21 -15.24
CA ILE A 138 1.24 0.07 -15.47
C ILE A 138 1.33 0.34 -16.96
N ASP A 139 1.80 -0.64 -17.74
CA ASP A 139 2.01 -0.51 -19.18
C ASP A 139 0.69 -0.36 -19.95
N LYS A 140 -0.41 -0.85 -19.42
CA LYS A 140 -1.72 -0.74 -20.07
C LYS A 140 -2.55 0.45 -19.61
N TYR A 141 -2.50 0.78 -18.30
CA TYR A 141 -3.47 1.67 -17.68
C TYR A 141 -2.88 2.96 -17.10
N MET A 142 -1.53 3.14 -17.11
CA MET A 142 -0.90 4.29 -16.47
C MET A 142 -0.01 5.10 -17.43
N PRO A 143 -0.59 5.76 -18.45
CA PRO A 143 0.19 6.47 -19.48
C PRO A 143 1.08 7.57 -18.89
N ASN A 144 0.65 8.23 -17.81
CA ASN A 144 1.45 9.26 -17.15
C ASN A 144 2.68 8.67 -16.45
N LEU A 145 2.57 7.48 -15.81
CA LEU A 145 3.70 6.81 -15.19
C LEU A 145 4.65 6.21 -16.24
N GLN A 146 4.09 5.69 -17.34
CA GLN A 146 4.92 5.27 -18.49
C GLN A 146 5.76 6.41 -19.03
N ALA A 147 5.18 7.59 -19.26
CA ALA A 147 5.91 8.76 -19.72
C ALA A 147 7.04 9.17 -18.75
N VAL A 148 6.85 8.99 -17.45
CA VAL A 148 7.90 9.19 -16.44
C VAL A 148 9.00 8.14 -16.57
N PHE A 149 8.65 6.86 -16.73
CA PHE A 149 9.61 5.78 -16.90
C PHE A 149 10.39 5.86 -18.23
N GLU A 150 9.77 6.34 -19.30
CA GLU A 150 10.43 6.61 -20.56
C GLU A 150 11.45 7.74 -20.44
N LYS A 151 11.10 8.78 -19.71
CA LYS A 151 11.96 9.94 -19.47
C LYS A 151 13.09 9.64 -18.49
N TYR A 152 12.86 8.78 -17.51
CA TYR A 152 13.77 8.40 -16.43
C TYR A 152 13.77 6.86 -16.26
N PRO A 153 14.44 6.12 -17.15
CA PRO A 153 14.43 4.65 -17.13
C PRO A 153 14.94 4.03 -15.83
N GLU A 154 15.83 4.74 -15.13
CA GLU A 154 16.34 4.37 -13.81
C GLU A 154 15.22 4.21 -12.78
N TYR A 155 14.14 4.98 -12.86
CA TYR A 155 13.02 4.86 -11.91
C TYR A 155 12.27 3.54 -12.07
N ARG A 156 12.08 3.08 -13.31
CA ARG A 156 11.52 1.74 -13.54
C ARG A 156 12.42 0.64 -12.97
N THR A 157 13.73 0.78 -13.18
CA THR A 157 14.71 -0.17 -12.62
C THR A 157 14.70 -0.19 -11.10
N MET A 158 14.60 0.97 -10.45
CA MET A 158 14.51 1.08 -8.99
C MET A 158 13.23 0.48 -8.41
N CYS A 159 12.13 0.46 -9.17
CA CYS A 159 10.87 -0.14 -8.75
C CYS A 159 10.80 -1.64 -9.01
N THR A 160 11.75 -2.19 -9.81
CA THR A 160 11.75 -3.59 -10.18
C THR A 160 12.42 -4.43 -9.10
N ALA A 161 11.66 -5.38 -8.54
CA ALA A 161 12.16 -6.31 -7.54
C ALA A 161 13.19 -7.29 -8.15
N PRO A 162 14.00 -8.01 -7.32
CA PRO A 162 15.05 -8.93 -7.81
C PRO A 162 14.54 -10.08 -8.69
N ASP A 163 13.25 -10.40 -8.63
CA ASP A 163 12.61 -11.41 -9.49
C ASP A 163 12.13 -10.86 -10.85
N GLY A 164 12.34 -9.58 -11.10
CA GLY A 164 12.02 -8.93 -12.37
C GLY A 164 10.62 -8.30 -12.42
N HIS A 165 9.85 -8.34 -11.34
CA HIS A 165 8.50 -7.80 -11.27
C HIS A 165 8.42 -6.47 -10.53
N ILE A 166 7.39 -5.68 -10.80
CA ILE A 166 7.04 -4.46 -10.08
C ILE A 166 5.82 -4.74 -9.21
N TYR A 167 5.93 -4.52 -7.89
CA TYR A 167 4.87 -4.81 -6.92
C TYR A 167 4.29 -3.59 -6.23
N SER A 168 4.82 -2.40 -6.51
CA SER A 168 4.36 -1.16 -5.90
C SER A 168 4.47 0.01 -6.86
N PHE A 169 3.60 1.00 -6.69
CA PHE A 169 3.77 2.29 -7.35
C PHE A 169 4.82 3.12 -6.63
N PRO A 170 5.75 3.76 -7.36
CA PRO A 170 6.81 4.54 -6.75
C PRO A 170 6.28 5.84 -6.15
N TRP A 171 6.90 6.27 -5.06
CA TRP A 171 6.88 7.67 -4.69
C TRP A 171 7.98 8.39 -5.46
N ILE A 172 7.59 9.31 -6.33
CA ILE A 172 8.52 10.12 -7.10
C ILE A 172 8.39 11.56 -6.63
N GLU A 173 9.48 12.11 -6.08
CA GLU A 173 9.58 13.49 -5.69
C GLU A 173 10.68 14.17 -6.50
N GLN A 174 10.34 15.24 -7.21
CA GLN A 174 11.30 15.96 -8.04
C GLN A 174 11.03 17.47 -7.99
N LEU A 175 12.03 18.23 -7.57
CA LEU A 175 12.00 19.69 -7.52
C LEU A 175 12.46 20.34 -8.85
N GLY A 176 11.89 19.85 -9.97
CA GLY A 176 12.29 20.26 -11.31
C GLY A 176 13.51 19.51 -11.84
N ALA A 177 13.84 19.73 -13.11
CA ALA A 177 14.93 18.99 -13.77
C ALA A 177 16.27 19.22 -13.07
N GLY A 178 16.90 18.13 -12.62
CA GLY A 178 18.23 18.12 -12.01
C GLY A 178 18.31 18.65 -10.58
N LYS A 179 17.17 18.79 -9.88
CA LYS A 179 17.14 19.17 -8.47
C LYS A 179 16.85 17.97 -7.60
N GLU A 180 17.53 17.88 -6.47
CA GLU A 180 17.28 16.85 -5.47
C GLU A 180 15.90 17.02 -4.82
N ALA A 181 15.31 15.92 -4.39
CA ALA A 181 14.08 15.94 -3.61
C ALA A 181 14.30 16.66 -2.27
N ILE A 182 13.26 17.34 -1.76
CA ILE A 182 13.33 18.01 -0.45
C ILE A 182 13.75 17.03 0.64
N GLN A 183 13.29 15.79 0.58
CA GLN A 183 13.65 14.76 1.55
C GLN A 183 15.13 14.34 1.49
N ALA A 184 15.79 14.50 0.34
CA ALA A 184 17.22 14.21 0.20
C ALA A 184 18.12 15.26 0.88
N ILE A 185 17.58 16.47 1.17
CA ILE A 185 18.31 17.54 1.82
C ILE A 185 18.44 17.28 3.34
N GLY A 186 17.69 16.32 3.88
CA GLY A 186 17.66 15.98 5.29
C GLY A 186 16.87 17.00 6.14
N ASP A 187 17.00 16.87 7.44
CA ASP A 187 16.32 17.78 8.36
C ASP A 187 16.93 19.17 8.28
N ILE A 188 16.11 20.17 7.91
CA ILE A 188 16.52 21.56 7.85
C ILE A 188 16.20 22.22 9.19
N ALA A 189 17.20 22.77 9.84
CA ALA A 189 17.02 23.54 11.06
C ALA A 189 16.35 24.87 10.76
N TYR A 190 15.27 25.16 11.47
CA TYR A 190 14.58 26.45 11.43
C TYR A 190 14.77 27.17 12.76
N ILE A 191 14.96 28.49 12.68
CA ILE A 191 15.04 29.33 13.85
C ILE A 191 14.05 30.50 13.73
N ASN A 192 13.38 30.83 14.83
CA ASN A 192 12.45 31.95 14.85
C ASN A 192 13.21 33.29 14.97
N LYS A 193 13.32 34.00 13.86
CA LYS A 193 14.05 35.28 13.83
C LYS A 193 13.51 36.30 14.82
N LYS A 194 12.20 36.39 15.06
CA LYS A 194 11.62 37.33 16.02
C LYS A 194 12.11 37.07 17.47
N TRP A 195 12.37 35.82 17.82
CA TRP A 195 12.92 35.48 19.12
C TRP A 195 14.39 35.87 19.22
N LEU A 196 15.17 35.66 18.13
CA LEU A 196 16.54 36.15 18.08
C LEU A 196 16.62 37.67 18.29
N ASP A 197 15.80 38.40 17.54
CA ASP A 197 15.74 39.86 17.61
C ASP A 197 15.33 40.33 19.04
N TYR A 198 14.37 39.66 19.66
CA TYR A 198 13.94 39.96 21.04
C TYR A 198 15.04 39.69 22.08
N LEU A 199 15.83 38.64 21.87
CA LEU A 199 16.92 38.25 22.75
C LEU A 199 18.25 38.98 22.44
N GLY A 200 18.30 39.78 21.38
CA GLY A 200 19.51 40.47 20.94
C GLY A 200 20.57 39.52 20.38
N LEU A 201 20.14 38.36 19.86
CA LEU A 201 21.03 37.35 19.30
C LEU A 201 21.10 37.45 17.77
N GLU A 202 22.27 37.17 17.21
CA GLU A 202 22.49 37.09 15.78
C GLU A 202 22.03 35.72 15.25
N ILE A 203 21.74 35.66 13.93
CA ILE A 203 21.44 34.40 13.25
C ILE A 203 22.70 33.51 13.27
N PRO A 204 22.63 32.27 13.81
CA PRO A 204 23.78 31.38 13.85
C PRO A 204 24.23 31.00 12.43
N THR A 205 25.49 31.16 12.15
CA THR A 205 26.11 30.86 10.84
C THR A 205 26.92 29.55 10.86
N THR A 206 27.04 28.91 12.03
CA THR A 206 27.74 27.64 12.21
C THR A 206 26.95 26.71 13.13
N CYS A 207 27.20 25.41 13.02
CA CYS A 207 26.59 24.42 13.93
C CYS A 207 26.94 24.70 15.42
N LEU A 208 28.15 25.20 15.70
CA LEU A 208 28.59 25.54 17.05
C LEU A 208 27.77 26.70 17.63
N LEU A 209 27.50 27.74 16.84
CA LEU A 209 26.66 28.87 17.26
C LEU A 209 25.19 28.45 17.49
N TYR A 210 24.70 27.49 16.69
CA TYR A 210 23.34 26.94 16.85
C TYR A 210 23.18 26.13 18.15
N THR A 211 24.21 25.38 18.55
CA THR A 211 24.18 24.49 19.73
C THR A 211 24.80 25.09 20.97
N SER A 212 25.47 26.26 20.90
CA SER A 212 26.06 26.91 22.04
C SER A 212 25.00 27.51 22.95
N PRO A 213 24.94 27.16 24.23
CA PRO A 213 24.18 27.94 25.20
C PRO A 213 24.90 29.31 25.34
N SER A 214 24.24 30.35 24.91
CA SER A 214 24.66 31.74 25.10
C SER A 214 24.59 32.17 26.56
#